data_0f43d092390f80243ef94ef59d67edd6
#
_entry.id   0f43d092390f80243ef94ef59d67edd6
#
_cell.length_a   1.000
_cell.length_b   1.000
_cell.length_c   1.000
_cell.angle_alpha   90.00
_cell.angle_beta   90.00
_cell.angle_gamma   90.00
#
_symmetry.space_group_name_H-M   'P 1'
#
loop_
_entity.id
_entity.type
_entity.pdbx_description
1 polymer ?
#
loop_
_entity_poly.entity_id
_entity_poly.type
_entity_poly.pdbx_seq_one_letter_code
_entity_poly.pdbx_strand_id
1 'polypeptide(L)'
;LIRRQRQMSIRDSCLLADLTNYIMLELGQPMHAFDGNKIEKIVVDTPKESFQFKTLDDVEREITPDTLMIYDNETPVAVAGIMGGLDSEIVDGTTSVVLESANFDGVSVRKSASRLALRTDASARYEKTLDPEMTMLAVKRFIKLLKDVDPECECASKITDVYVKKYPELKVEFDKKFVDRYTGIDIPCERIKLTL
;
A
#
# COMPACT_ATOMS: atom_id res chain seq x y z
N LEU A 1 -13.86 -7.50 23.63
CA LEU A 1 -13.29 -7.18 22.32
C LEU A 1 -12.07 -6.28 22.45
N ILE A 2 -12.17 -5.14 23.13
CA ILE A 2 -11.08 -4.15 23.32
C ILE A 2 -9.89 -4.75 24.11
N ARG A 3 -10.13 -5.60 25.08
CA ARG A 3 -9.08 -6.27 25.87
C ARG A 3 -8.30 -7.31 25.07
N ARG A 4 -8.94 -8.00 24.12
CA ARG A 4 -8.28 -8.99 23.25
C ARG A 4 -7.42 -8.31 22.19
N GLN A 5 -7.88 -7.21 21.62
CA GLN A 5 -7.09 -6.40 20.69
C GLN A 5 -5.87 -5.76 21.37
N ARG A 6 -6.00 -5.25 22.61
CA ARG A 6 -4.85 -4.77 23.38
C ARG A 6 -3.83 -5.86 23.72
N GLN A 7 -4.26 -7.09 23.97
CA GLN A 7 -3.33 -8.20 24.22
C GLN A 7 -2.62 -8.69 22.96
N MET A 8 -3.22 -8.59 21.78
CA MET A 8 -2.57 -8.91 20.52
C MET A 8 -1.57 -7.82 20.10
N SER A 9 -1.93 -6.54 20.23
CA SER A 9 -1.05 -5.43 19.83
C SER A 9 0.19 -5.24 20.74
N ILE A 10 0.15 -5.68 21.97
CA ILE A 10 1.27 -5.54 22.91
C ILE A 10 2.33 -6.65 22.73
N ARG A 11 2.01 -7.74 22.04
CA ARG A 11 2.92 -8.90 21.95
C ARG A 11 3.61 -9.08 20.61
N ASP A 12 3.05 -8.62 19.51
CA ASP A 12 3.51 -9.02 18.17
C ASP A 12 3.53 -7.90 17.10
N SER A 13 3.21 -6.64 17.43
CA SER A 13 3.22 -5.58 16.44
C SER A 13 4.25 -4.50 16.71
N CYS A 14 5.08 -4.24 15.73
CA CYS A 14 5.95 -3.08 15.67
C CYS A 14 5.08 -1.83 15.40
N LEU A 15 5.34 -0.72 16.11
CA LEU A 15 4.69 0.58 15.89
C LEU A 15 4.60 0.97 14.40
N LEU A 16 5.64 0.70 13.65
CA LEU A 16 5.71 1.03 12.22
C LEU A 16 4.71 0.21 11.39
N ALA A 17 4.55 -1.07 11.70
CA ALA A 17 3.55 -1.92 11.07
C ALA A 17 2.12 -1.47 11.45
N ASP A 18 1.91 -1.09 12.70
CA ASP A 18 0.61 -0.56 13.15
C ASP A 18 0.26 0.75 12.44
N LEU A 19 1.24 1.65 12.26
CA LEU A 19 1.04 2.90 11.52
C LEU A 19 0.70 2.66 10.04
N THR A 20 1.36 1.72 9.37
CA THR A 20 1.03 1.37 7.98
C THR A 20 -0.39 0.80 7.87
N ASN A 21 -0.79 -0.07 8.80
CA ASN A 21 -2.13 -0.61 8.88
C ASN A 21 -3.18 0.46 9.20
N TYR A 22 -2.87 1.36 10.13
CA TYR A 22 -3.77 2.48 10.46
C TYR A 22 -4.05 3.35 9.23
N ILE A 23 -3.01 3.72 8.48
CA ILE A 23 -3.14 4.53 7.26
C ILE A 23 -3.92 3.81 6.18
N MET A 24 -3.68 2.51 6.01
CA MET A 24 -4.47 1.68 5.09
C MET A 24 -5.95 1.70 5.45
N LEU A 25 -6.30 1.71 6.74
CA LEU A 25 -7.70 1.78 7.19
C LEU A 25 -8.28 3.20 7.08
N GLU A 26 -7.46 4.24 7.35
CA GLU A 26 -7.88 5.64 7.31
C GLU A 26 -8.05 6.15 5.88
N LEU A 27 -7.08 5.88 5.00
CA LEU A 27 -7.00 6.44 3.65
C LEU A 27 -7.30 5.44 2.53
N GLY A 28 -7.39 4.15 2.84
CA GLY A 28 -7.55 3.09 1.84
C GLY A 28 -6.27 2.73 1.09
N GLN A 29 -5.14 3.40 1.37
CA GLN A 29 -3.84 3.19 0.72
C GLN A 29 -2.98 2.21 1.52
N PRO A 30 -2.74 0.99 1.03
CA PRO A 30 -1.81 0.08 1.68
C PRO A 30 -0.37 0.60 1.61
N MET A 31 0.38 0.33 2.65
CA MET A 31 1.79 0.67 2.76
C MET A 31 2.55 -0.52 3.32
N HIS A 32 3.86 -0.56 3.05
CA HIS A 32 4.76 -1.53 3.67
C HIS A 32 6.04 -0.84 4.16
N ALA A 33 6.61 -1.35 5.23
CA ALA A 33 7.85 -0.83 5.77
C ALA A 33 8.87 -1.98 5.86
N PHE A 34 10.00 -1.81 5.20
CA PHE A 34 11.14 -2.73 5.23
C PHE A 34 12.18 -2.26 6.24
N ASP A 35 12.95 -3.18 6.80
CA ASP A 35 14.14 -2.84 7.57
C ASP A 35 15.17 -2.14 6.66
N GLY A 36 15.38 -0.85 6.89
CA GLY A 36 16.28 -0.03 6.07
C GLY A 36 17.74 -0.44 6.14
N ASN A 37 18.13 -1.23 7.14
CA ASN A 37 19.49 -1.76 7.22
C ASN A 37 19.72 -2.95 6.26
N LYS A 38 18.61 -3.52 5.72
CA LYS A 38 18.65 -4.68 4.81
C LYS A 38 18.37 -4.32 3.36
N ILE A 39 17.94 -3.08 3.07
CA ILE A 39 17.51 -2.65 1.74
C ILE A 39 18.44 -1.59 1.20
N GLU A 40 19.04 -1.85 0.04
CA GLU A 40 19.88 -0.89 -0.69
C GLU A 40 19.16 -0.26 -1.87
N LYS A 41 18.46 -1.09 -2.68
CA LYS A 41 17.87 -0.65 -3.94
C LYS A 41 16.60 -1.41 -4.27
N ILE A 42 15.48 -0.72 -4.26
CA ILE A 42 14.19 -1.30 -4.65
C ILE A 42 14.09 -1.42 -6.18
N VAL A 43 13.75 -2.63 -6.62
CA VAL A 43 13.41 -2.95 -8.02
C VAL A 43 12.07 -3.68 -8.02
N VAL A 44 11.16 -3.28 -8.90
CA VAL A 44 9.86 -3.94 -9.07
C VAL A 44 9.83 -4.59 -10.43
N ASP A 45 9.77 -5.92 -10.45
CA ASP A 45 9.82 -6.71 -11.69
C ASP A 45 9.15 -8.07 -11.48
N THR A 46 9.00 -8.83 -12.55
CA THR A 46 8.55 -10.22 -12.53
C THR A 46 9.74 -11.18 -12.64
N PRO A 47 9.72 -12.33 -11.95
CA PRO A 47 10.81 -13.29 -12.03
C PRO A 47 10.89 -13.92 -13.42
N LYS A 48 12.10 -14.32 -13.83
CA LYS A 48 12.32 -15.04 -15.11
C LYS A 48 11.89 -16.50 -15.02
N GLU A 49 12.03 -17.09 -13.84
CA GLU A 49 11.74 -18.51 -13.57
C GLU A 49 10.97 -18.62 -12.25
N SER A 50 10.25 -19.72 -12.06
CA SER A 50 9.57 -20.00 -10.80
C SER A 50 10.57 -20.32 -9.69
N PHE A 51 10.29 -19.83 -8.47
CA PHE A 51 11.09 -20.10 -7.28
C PHE A 51 10.22 -20.16 -6.02
N GLN A 52 10.78 -20.72 -4.94
CA GLN A 52 10.12 -20.72 -3.64
C GLN A 52 10.46 -19.44 -2.88
N PHE A 53 9.44 -18.81 -2.30
CA PHE A 53 9.56 -17.58 -1.54
C PHE A 53 8.80 -17.68 -0.21
N LYS A 54 9.46 -17.33 0.88
CA LYS A 54 8.89 -17.37 2.22
C LYS A 54 8.31 -16.02 2.59
N THR A 55 7.03 -15.97 2.81
CA THR A 55 6.29 -14.76 3.17
C THR A 55 6.22 -14.56 4.69
N LEU A 56 5.82 -13.36 5.14
CA LEU A 56 5.76 -12.96 6.57
C LEU A 56 4.94 -13.89 7.46
N ASP A 57 4.01 -14.66 6.92
CA ASP A 57 3.22 -15.66 7.63
C ASP A 57 3.94 -17.02 7.77
N ASP A 58 5.26 -17.05 7.50
CA ASP A 58 6.14 -18.22 7.61
C ASP A 58 5.79 -19.36 6.64
N VAL A 59 5.05 -19.07 5.56
CA VAL A 59 4.64 -20.05 4.55
C VAL A 59 5.49 -19.92 3.28
N GLU A 60 6.04 -21.04 2.81
CA GLU A 60 6.69 -21.12 1.48
C GLU A 60 5.65 -21.15 0.37
N ARG A 61 5.86 -20.33 -0.64
CA ARG A 61 4.98 -20.18 -1.81
C ARG A 61 5.77 -20.23 -3.10
N GLU A 62 5.23 -20.94 -4.08
CA GLU A 62 5.79 -20.94 -5.43
C GLU A 62 5.43 -19.63 -6.14
N ILE A 63 6.44 -18.83 -6.46
CA ILE A 63 6.33 -17.61 -7.24
C ILE A 63 6.55 -17.94 -8.70
N THR A 64 5.65 -17.52 -9.58
CA THR A 64 5.71 -17.77 -11.02
C THR A 64 6.07 -16.48 -11.79
N PRO A 65 6.54 -16.59 -13.06
CA PRO A 65 6.91 -15.42 -13.88
C PRO A 65 5.83 -14.36 -14.08
N ASP A 66 4.56 -14.70 -13.81
CA ASP A 66 3.44 -13.73 -13.89
C ASP A 66 3.21 -12.95 -12.57
N THR A 67 3.99 -13.24 -11.54
CA THR A 67 3.83 -12.61 -10.21
C THR A 67 4.73 -11.40 -10.11
N LEU A 68 4.14 -10.22 -9.84
CA LEU A 68 4.92 -9.01 -9.61
C LEU A 68 5.58 -9.08 -8.24
N MET A 69 6.89 -8.87 -8.20
CA MET A 69 7.73 -8.93 -7.01
C MET A 69 8.42 -7.59 -6.75
N ILE A 70 8.76 -7.37 -5.50
CA ILE A 70 9.68 -6.31 -5.09
C ILE A 70 10.99 -7.00 -4.71
N TYR A 71 12.09 -6.46 -5.23
CA TYR A 71 13.44 -6.93 -5.01
C TYR A 71 14.28 -5.85 -4.33
N ASP A 72 15.23 -6.27 -3.53
CA ASP A 72 16.42 -5.50 -3.22
C ASP A 72 17.54 -5.96 -4.16
N ASN A 73 17.91 -5.11 -5.12
CA ASN A 73 18.76 -5.49 -6.24
C ASN A 73 18.20 -6.73 -6.99
N GLU A 74 18.72 -7.93 -6.72
CA GLU A 74 18.29 -9.19 -7.31
C GLU A 74 17.60 -10.11 -6.27
N THR A 75 17.60 -9.73 -4.99
CA THR A 75 17.01 -10.53 -3.90
C THR A 75 15.53 -10.20 -3.74
N PRO A 76 14.61 -11.17 -3.85
CA PRO A 76 13.19 -10.92 -3.65
C PRO A 76 12.90 -10.59 -2.17
N VAL A 77 12.17 -9.49 -1.93
CA VAL A 77 11.82 -9.01 -0.59
C VAL A 77 10.33 -8.94 -0.32
N ALA A 78 9.49 -8.90 -1.36
CA ALA A 78 8.03 -8.93 -1.18
C ALA A 78 7.30 -9.39 -2.44
N VAL A 79 6.10 -9.93 -2.26
CA VAL A 79 5.11 -10.09 -3.33
C VAL A 79 4.33 -8.78 -3.43
N ALA A 80 4.50 -8.06 -4.53
CA ALA A 80 3.99 -6.70 -4.71
C ALA A 80 2.47 -6.60 -4.49
N GLY A 81 2.07 -5.73 -3.56
CA GLY A 81 0.68 -5.48 -3.20
C GLY A 81 -0.04 -6.64 -2.49
N ILE A 82 0.68 -7.69 -2.09
CA ILE A 82 0.09 -8.86 -1.41
C ILE A 82 0.71 -9.03 -0.03
N MET A 83 2.00 -9.38 0.06
CA MET A 83 2.65 -9.65 1.35
C MET A 83 4.17 -9.51 1.26
N GLY A 84 4.78 -8.96 2.30
CA GLY A 84 6.23 -8.89 2.47
C GLY A 84 6.89 -10.28 2.65
N GLY A 85 8.20 -10.33 2.44
CA GLY A 85 9.03 -11.50 2.73
C GLY A 85 9.51 -11.48 4.19
N LEU A 86 9.74 -12.67 4.73
CA LEU A 86 10.18 -12.84 6.11
C LEU A 86 11.54 -12.20 6.38
N ASP A 87 12.47 -12.29 5.44
CA ASP A 87 13.85 -11.82 5.62
C ASP A 87 14.00 -10.29 5.65
N SER A 88 13.03 -9.55 5.09
CA SER A 88 13.00 -8.09 5.05
C SER A 88 12.16 -7.44 6.16
N GLU A 89 11.67 -8.26 7.09
CA GLU A 89 10.83 -7.82 8.20
C GLU A 89 11.58 -6.85 9.14
N ILE A 90 10.82 -5.88 9.67
CA ILE A 90 11.25 -5.01 10.76
C ILE A 90 11.34 -5.83 12.04
N VAL A 91 12.47 -5.74 12.70
CA VAL A 91 12.75 -6.47 13.94
C VAL A 91 13.06 -5.50 15.08
N ASP A 92 13.07 -6.01 16.31
CA ASP A 92 13.55 -5.24 17.47
C ASP A 92 14.99 -4.75 17.21
N GLY A 93 15.19 -3.44 17.33
CA GLY A 93 16.47 -2.80 17.05
C GLY A 93 16.64 -2.24 15.63
N THR A 94 15.63 -2.34 14.76
CA THR A 94 15.61 -1.61 13.48
C THR A 94 15.64 -0.10 13.76
N THR A 95 16.66 0.59 13.24
CA THR A 95 16.88 2.03 13.43
C THR A 95 16.56 2.85 12.19
N SER A 96 16.37 2.21 11.06
CA SER A 96 16.04 2.84 9.79
C SER A 96 15.00 2.02 9.05
N VAL A 97 14.10 2.68 8.34
CA VAL A 97 13.06 2.01 7.54
C VAL A 97 13.01 2.56 6.13
N VAL A 98 12.78 1.67 5.17
CA VAL A 98 12.38 2.02 3.82
C VAL A 98 10.86 1.87 3.73
N LEU A 99 10.16 2.99 3.53
CA LEU A 99 8.71 3.03 3.47
C LEU A 99 8.24 2.92 2.03
N GLU A 100 7.45 1.89 1.74
CA GLU A 100 6.75 1.71 0.46
C GLU A 100 5.36 2.32 0.53
N SER A 101 5.03 3.12 -0.47
CA SER A 101 3.67 3.54 -0.78
C SER A 101 3.50 3.49 -2.29
N ALA A 102 2.89 2.44 -2.79
CA ALA A 102 2.87 2.12 -4.22
C ALA A 102 1.44 2.01 -4.76
N ASN A 103 1.35 2.02 -6.09
CA ASN A 103 0.14 1.64 -6.81
C ASN A 103 0.51 0.52 -7.80
N PHE A 104 -0.10 -0.63 -7.66
CA PHE A 104 0.14 -1.81 -8.48
C PHE A 104 -1.05 -2.07 -9.41
N ASP A 105 -0.80 -2.74 -10.53
CA ASP A 105 -1.87 -3.17 -11.44
C ASP A 105 -2.83 -4.14 -10.73
N GLY A 106 -4.08 -3.74 -10.57
CA GLY A 106 -5.08 -4.49 -9.83
C GLY A 106 -5.40 -5.87 -10.42
N VAL A 107 -5.23 -6.04 -11.73
CA VAL A 107 -5.45 -7.34 -12.39
C VAL A 107 -4.30 -8.29 -12.07
N SER A 108 -3.06 -7.79 -12.09
CA SER A 108 -1.87 -8.57 -11.72
C SER A 108 -1.94 -9.00 -10.26
N VAL A 109 -2.24 -8.08 -9.34
CA VAL A 109 -2.39 -8.39 -7.90
C VAL A 109 -3.49 -9.44 -7.68
N ARG A 110 -4.67 -9.27 -8.29
CA ARG A 110 -5.78 -10.22 -8.15
C ARG A 110 -5.42 -11.62 -8.63
N LYS A 111 -4.77 -11.74 -9.80
CA LYS A 111 -4.36 -13.02 -10.36
C LYS A 111 -3.33 -13.71 -9.47
N SER A 112 -2.34 -12.96 -9.00
CA SER A 112 -1.29 -13.48 -8.11
C SER A 112 -1.86 -13.88 -6.75
N ALA A 113 -2.70 -13.06 -6.12
CA ALA A 113 -3.37 -13.39 -4.86
C ALA A 113 -4.23 -14.66 -4.96
N SER A 114 -4.94 -14.85 -6.09
CA SER A 114 -5.74 -16.05 -6.34
C SER A 114 -4.86 -17.29 -6.52
N ARG A 115 -3.77 -17.19 -7.28
CA ARG A 115 -2.82 -18.31 -7.53
C ARG A 115 -2.13 -18.74 -6.24
N LEU A 116 -1.69 -17.79 -5.44
CA LEU A 116 -1.01 -18.04 -4.17
C LEU A 116 -1.98 -18.43 -3.05
N ALA A 117 -3.30 -18.44 -3.31
CA ALA A 117 -4.35 -18.63 -2.32
C ALA A 117 -4.17 -17.68 -1.10
N LEU A 118 -3.68 -16.45 -1.35
CA LEU A 118 -3.29 -15.48 -0.35
C LEU A 118 -4.03 -14.16 -0.60
N ARG A 119 -5.12 -13.97 0.13
CA ARG A 119 -5.88 -12.72 0.08
C ARG A 119 -5.67 -11.92 1.35
N THR A 120 -4.97 -10.80 1.24
CA THR A 120 -4.69 -9.87 2.32
C THR A 120 -5.57 -8.63 2.22
N ASP A 121 -5.60 -7.83 3.29
CA ASP A 121 -6.25 -6.51 3.30
C ASP A 121 -5.66 -5.55 2.25
N ALA A 122 -4.36 -5.66 1.97
CA ALA A 122 -3.69 -4.91 0.92
C ALA A 122 -4.15 -5.37 -0.47
N SER A 123 -4.08 -6.66 -0.76
CA SER A 123 -4.48 -7.21 -2.07
C SER A 123 -5.95 -6.96 -2.39
N ALA A 124 -6.83 -7.02 -1.37
CA ALA A 124 -8.25 -6.72 -1.52
C ALA A 124 -8.55 -5.25 -1.91
N ARG A 125 -7.62 -4.33 -1.61
CA ARG A 125 -7.68 -2.93 -2.03
C ARG A 125 -7.07 -2.73 -3.40
N TYR A 126 -5.86 -3.23 -3.64
CA TYR A 126 -5.19 -3.11 -4.94
C TYR A 126 -5.97 -3.74 -6.08
N GLU A 127 -6.63 -4.89 -5.87
CA GLU A 127 -7.43 -5.56 -6.91
C GLU A 127 -8.58 -4.69 -7.48
N LYS A 128 -8.94 -3.59 -6.79
CA LYS A 128 -10.01 -2.65 -7.17
C LYS A 128 -9.49 -1.37 -7.81
N THR A 129 -8.22 -1.30 -8.13
CA THR A 129 -7.56 -0.15 -8.76
C THR A 129 -7.63 1.09 -7.86
N LEU A 130 -6.57 1.32 -7.10
CA LEU A 130 -6.43 2.49 -6.24
C LEU A 130 -6.01 3.72 -7.06
N ASP A 131 -6.30 4.91 -6.51
CA ASP A 131 -5.82 6.16 -7.07
C ASP A 131 -4.32 6.34 -6.75
N PRO A 132 -3.43 6.46 -7.75
CA PRO A 132 -2.00 6.63 -7.52
C PRO A 132 -1.64 7.93 -6.78
N GLU A 133 -2.48 8.97 -6.83
CA GLU A 133 -2.25 10.22 -6.09
C GLU A 133 -2.37 10.03 -4.55
N MET A 134 -3.03 8.97 -4.10
CA MET A 134 -3.13 8.65 -2.67
C MET A 134 -1.80 8.20 -2.07
N THR A 135 -0.86 7.70 -2.86
CA THR A 135 0.45 7.22 -2.39
C THR A 135 1.22 8.33 -1.66
N MET A 136 1.30 9.51 -2.24
CA MET A 136 2.00 10.66 -1.64
C MET A 136 1.29 11.18 -0.39
N LEU A 137 -0.05 11.17 -0.38
CA LEU A 137 -0.82 11.55 0.79
C LEU A 137 -0.56 10.61 1.97
N ALA A 138 -0.52 9.30 1.69
CA ALA A 138 -0.22 8.27 2.68
C ALA A 138 1.19 8.43 3.28
N VAL A 139 2.22 8.68 2.45
CA VAL A 139 3.58 8.95 2.94
C VAL A 139 3.61 10.16 3.88
N LYS A 140 2.99 11.28 3.49
CA LYS A 140 2.93 12.48 4.34
C LYS A 140 2.19 12.22 5.65
N ARG A 141 1.12 11.43 5.59
CA ARG A 141 0.35 11.04 6.77
C ARG A 141 1.17 10.16 7.72
N PHE A 142 1.89 9.19 7.17
CA PHE A 142 2.79 8.32 7.94
C PHE A 142 3.86 9.14 8.69
N ILE A 143 4.58 10.01 7.97
CA ILE A 143 5.61 10.86 8.56
C ILE A 143 5.03 11.74 9.67
N LYS A 144 3.83 12.30 9.46
CA LYS A 144 3.18 13.12 10.49
C LYS A 144 2.89 12.29 11.75
N LEU A 145 2.24 11.13 11.59
CA LEU A 145 1.88 10.29 12.72
C LEU A 145 3.11 9.74 13.45
N LEU A 146 4.14 9.35 12.70
CA LEU A 146 5.39 8.88 13.29
C LEU A 146 6.04 9.98 14.13
N LYS A 147 6.09 11.22 13.63
CA LYS A 147 6.61 12.37 14.40
C LYS A 147 5.78 12.76 15.61
N ASP A 148 4.48 12.50 15.59
CA ASP A 148 3.60 12.72 16.74
C ASP A 148 3.91 11.72 17.89
N VAL A 149 4.42 10.53 17.55
CA VAL A 149 4.79 9.48 18.52
C VAL A 149 6.26 9.53 18.87
N ASP A 150 7.13 9.75 17.90
CA ASP A 150 8.58 9.87 18.02
C ASP A 150 9.06 11.18 17.38
N PRO A 151 9.10 12.28 18.13
CA PRO A 151 9.52 13.59 17.61
C PRO A 151 10.99 13.64 17.14
N GLU A 152 11.83 12.69 17.62
CA GLU A 152 13.24 12.63 17.25
C GLU A 152 13.48 11.91 15.92
N CYS A 153 12.47 11.23 15.36
CA CYS A 153 12.60 10.58 14.06
C CYS A 153 12.85 11.60 12.93
N GLU A 154 13.72 11.26 12.01
CA GLU A 154 14.09 12.11 10.88
C GLU A 154 13.89 11.38 9.55
N CYS A 155 13.57 12.15 8.50
CA CYS A 155 13.60 11.64 7.13
C CYS A 155 15.04 11.61 6.64
N ALA A 156 15.64 10.43 6.56
CA ALA A 156 17.04 10.25 6.17
C ALA A 156 17.31 10.54 4.68
N SER A 157 16.28 10.57 3.82
CA SER A 157 16.42 10.81 2.39
C SER A 157 15.29 11.69 1.85
N LYS A 158 15.46 12.17 0.61
CA LYS A 158 14.35 12.73 -0.16
C LYS A 158 13.40 11.59 -0.58
N ILE A 159 12.13 11.93 -0.78
CA ILE A 159 11.15 11.00 -1.34
C ILE A 159 11.55 10.67 -2.78
N THR A 160 11.66 9.37 -3.08
CA THR A 160 11.80 8.88 -4.46
C THR A 160 10.40 8.57 -4.97
N ASP A 161 9.99 9.27 -6.02
CA ASP A 161 8.69 9.06 -6.66
C ASP A 161 8.90 8.69 -8.13
N VAL A 162 8.48 7.48 -8.49
CA VAL A 162 8.54 6.97 -9.87
C VAL A 162 7.13 6.84 -10.40
N TYR A 163 6.62 7.89 -11.01
CA TYR A 163 5.29 7.95 -11.58
C TYR A 163 5.34 7.80 -13.10
N VAL A 164 5.39 6.56 -13.57
CA VAL A 164 5.65 6.21 -14.98
C VAL A 164 4.58 6.74 -15.92
N LYS A 165 3.30 6.68 -15.53
CA LYS A 165 2.18 7.13 -16.35
C LYS A 165 1.16 7.87 -15.49
N LYS A 166 1.12 9.19 -15.65
CA LYS A 166 0.12 10.01 -14.98
C LYS A 166 -1.29 9.64 -15.46
N TYR A 167 -2.21 9.55 -14.53
CA TYR A 167 -3.62 9.43 -14.86
C TYR A 167 -4.08 10.68 -15.61
N PRO A 168 -4.85 10.51 -16.69
CA PRO A 168 -5.43 11.66 -17.37
C PRO A 168 -6.43 12.35 -16.45
N GLU A 169 -6.44 13.68 -16.51
CA GLU A 169 -7.50 14.45 -15.86
C GLU A 169 -8.87 14.03 -16.44
N LEU A 170 -9.71 13.44 -15.61
CA LEU A 170 -11.04 13.02 -16.02
C LEU A 170 -11.97 14.24 -16.04
N LYS A 171 -12.33 14.69 -17.23
CA LYS A 171 -13.35 15.73 -17.42
C LYS A 171 -14.69 15.08 -17.70
N VAL A 172 -15.65 15.32 -16.83
CA VAL A 172 -17.02 14.86 -16.98
C VAL A 172 -17.89 16.06 -17.37
N GLU A 173 -18.60 15.95 -18.51
CA GLU A 173 -19.55 16.98 -18.90
C GLU A 173 -20.72 17.01 -17.91
N PHE A 174 -21.03 18.20 -17.43
CA PHE A 174 -22.12 18.41 -16.49
C PHE A 174 -23.37 18.86 -17.23
N ASP A 175 -24.45 18.08 -17.13
CA ASP A 175 -25.80 18.46 -17.60
C ASP A 175 -26.77 18.49 -16.42
N LYS A 176 -27.20 19.69 -16.05
CA LYS A 176 -28.18 19.88 -14.98
C LYS A 176 -29.49 19.12 -15.23
N LYS A 177 -29.99 19.11 -16.48
CA LYS A 177 -31.22 18.41 -16.81
C LYS A 177 -31.11 16.89 -16.60
N PHE A 178 -29.92 16.35 -16.88
CA PHE A 178 -29.64 14.95 -16.60
C PHE A 178 -29.67 14.68 -15.09
N VAL A 179 -29.03 15.56 -14.28
CA VAL A 179 -29.02 15.42 -12.81
C VAL A 179 -30.44 15.49 -12.25
N ASP A 180 -31.23 16.49 -12.63
CA ASP A 180 -32.60 16.66 -12.15
C ASP A 180 -33.49 15.45 -12.52
N ARG A 181 -33.33 14.94 -13.74
CA ARG A 181 -34.06 13.75 -14.21
C ARG A 181 -33.64 12.50 -13.41
N TYR A 182 -32.37 12.37 -13.07
CA TYR A 182 -31.84 11.18 -12.41
C TYR A 182 -32.18 11.18 -10.91
N THR A 183 -32.16 12.36 -10.29
CA THR A 183 -32.49 12.53 -8.85
C THR A 183 -33.97 12.67 -8.59
N GLY A 184 -34.75 13.06 -9.60
CA GLY A 184 -36.19 13.34 -9.48
C GLY A 184 -36.52 14.67 -8.78
N ILE A 185 -35.52 15.51 -8.51
CA ILE A 185 -35.68 16.80 -7.82
C ILE A 185 -34.86 17.89 -8.52
N ASP A 186 -35.33 19.14 -8.47
CA ASP A 186 -34.61 20.30 -8.97
C ASP A 186 -33.55 20.73 -7.93
N ILE A 187 -32.27 20.48 -8.23
CA ILE A 187 -31.15 20.85 -7.36
C ILE A 187 -30.51 22.14 -7.91
N PRO A 188 -30.45 23.23 -7.14
CA PRO A 188 -29.78 24.46 -7.57
C PRO A 188 -28.30 24.21 -7.95
N CYS A 189 -27.85 24.79 -9.08
CA CYS A 189 -26.47 24.62 -9.57
C CYS A 189 -25.42 24.98 -8.52
N GLU A 190 -25.66 26.01 -7.71
CA GLU A 190 -24.74 26.41 -6.65
C GLU A 190 -24.58 25.32 -5.58
N ARG A 191 -25.64 24.60 -5.25
CA ARG A 191 -25.56 23.48 -4.31
C ARG A 191 -24.75 22.32 -4.89
N ILE A 192 -24.92 22.05 -6.20
CA ILE A 192 -24.15 21.00 -6.89
C ILE A 192 -22.67 21.35 -6.89
N LYS A 193 -22.31 22.60 -7.24
CA LYS A 193 -20.92 23.07 -7.24
C LYS A 193 -20.24 23.01 -5.86
N LEU A 194 -21.00 23.20 -4.78
CA LEU A 194 -20.48 23.12 -3.42
C LEU A 194 -20.27 21.67 -2.94
N THR A 195 -20.88 20.71 -3.63
CA THR A 195 -20.82 19.30 -3.25
C THR A 195 -19.74 18.53 -4.02
N LEU A 196 -19.40 18.99 -5.24
CA LEU A 196 -18.34 18.46 -6.10
C LEU A 196 -17.00 19.12 -5.80
#